data_13acdc820132cab6592b1ef9ac9ddf0c
#
_entry.id   13acdc820132cab6592b1ef9ac9ddf0c
#
_cell.length_a   1.000
_cell.length_b   1.000
_cell.length_c   1.000
_cell.angle_alpha   90.00
_cell.angle_beta   90.00
_cell.angle_gamma   90.00
#
_symmetry.space_group_name_H-M   'P 1'
#
loop_
_entity.id
_entity.type
_entity.pdbx_description
1 polymer ?
#
loop_
_entity_poly.entity_id
_entity_poly.type
_entity_poly.pdbx_seq_one_letter_code
_entity_poly.pdbx_strand_id
1 'polypeptide(L)'
;MNLKSIITVMALILIMFMAAIETSIISLALPTIKNSLNAGNLVSLVFTVYFIALVIANPIVGELMSRFKIIYIAVVGVLLFALGSLMSGLSQTFTFLIISRTVQGFGAGVMMSLSQIVPKLAFEIPLRYKIMGIVGSVWGISSIIGPLLGGAILEFASWHWLFYINIPIAIVAIILVLMTFHFPDETQVQQSRFDIKGLIIFYIFIALLMFGLLNQHHIIFNIFSIILALAVLWLLFKIENSIEQPFLPTKEFNISIVLVFITDLLIAITLMGYNLYIPVYLQEKLSLSPLQSGFVIFPLSVAWITLNFNLAKIEAHFIRKTLYICSFFVLLVSSLMIMFGLKLPLLIAFAVVFAGLSFGYIYTKDSVIVQEETSPKNMKKMMSFYALTKNLGSSVGSTIMGYMYALNVGLFGSNLHNVLGLVLIIAVCLIVMWMTLYKSNTIQS
;
A
#
# COMPACT_ATOMS: atom_id res chain seq x y z
N MET A 1 -21.36 -14.16 10.75
CA MET A 1 -19.99 -14.71 10.70
C MET A 1 -19.85 -15.77 11.78
N ASN A 2 -19.23 -16.91 11.46
CA ASN A 2 -18.88 -17.91 12.46
C ASN A 2 -17.61 -17.49 13.24
N LEU A 3 -17.30 -18.14 14.35
CA LEU A 3 -16.15 -17.81 15.19
C LEU A 3 -14.82 -17.84 14.41
N LYS A 4 -14.61 -18.83 13.53
CA LYS A 4 -13.43 -18.95 12.68
C LYS A 4 -13.25 -17.72 11.79
N SER A 5 -14.34 -17.24 11.17
CA SER A 5 -14.32 -16.03 10.32
C SER A 5 -13.91 -14.78 11.12
N ILE A 6 -14.42 -14.62 12.34
CA ILE A 6 -14.08 -13.49 13.22
C ILE A 6 -12.59 -13.53 13.56
N ILE A 7 -12.07 -14.70 13.96
CA ILE A 7 -10.65 -14.87 14.30
C ILE A 7 -9.76 -14.60 13.07
N THR A 8 -10.17 -15.05 11.87
CA THR A 8 -9.44 -14.76 10.61
C THR A 8 -9.35 -13.25 10.36
N VAL A 9 -10.45 -12.52 10.54
CA VAL A 9 -10.47 -11.06 10.38
C VAL A 9 -9.58 -10.38 11.41
N MET A 10 -9.62 -10.82 12.67
CA MET A 10 -8.73 -10.30 13.72
C MET A 10 -7.25 -10.53 13.38
N ALA A 11 -6.90 -11.71 12.87
CA ALA A 11 -5.55 -12.00 12.42
C ALA A 11 -5.12 -11.04 11.30
N LEU A 12 -5.97 -10.80 10.29
CA LEU A 12 -5.70 -9.86 9.21
C LEU A 12 -5.55 -8.42 9.69
N ILE A 13 -6.41 -7.98 10.63
CA ILE A 13 -6.32 -6.65 11.23
C ILE A 13 -4.99 -6.49 11.97
N LEU A 14 -4.58 -7.46 12.80
CA LEU A 14 -3.33 -7.38 13.55
C LEU A 14 -2.12 -7.37 12.62
N ILE A 15 -2.08 -8.25 11.63
CA ILE A 15 -1.02 -8.29 10.61
C ILE A 15 -0.91 -6.94 9.91
N MET A 16 -2.03 -6.38 9.48
CA MET A 16 -2.04 -5.11 8.76
C MET A 16 -1.70 -3.94 9.69
N PHE A 17 -2.17 -3.97 10.93
CA PHE A 17 -1.89 -2.95 11.94
C PHE A 17 -0.39 -2.87 12.25
N MET A 18 0.29 -3.99 12.43
CA MET A 18 1.74 -4.03 12.65
C MET A 18 2.50 -3.34 11.53
N ALA A 19 2.15 -3.63 10.27
CA ALA A 19 2.81 -3.02 9.11
C ALA A 19 2.47 -1.53 8.95
N ALA A 20 1.24 -1.13 9.25
CA ALA A 20 0.77 0.24 9.07
C ALA A 20 1.24 1.18 10.19
N ILE A 21 1.18 0.74 11.45
CA ILE A 21 1.57 1.56 12.59
C ILE A 21 3.07 1.84 12.61
N GLU A 22 3.87 0.89 12.14
CA GLU A 22 5.33 0.98 12.07
C GLU A 22 5.78 2.27 11.36
N THR A 23 5.17 2.59 10.22
CA THR A 23 5.52 3.80 9.46
C THR A 23 5.20 5.09 10.21
N SER A 24 4.08 5.13 10.92
CA SER A 24 3.63 6.30 11.67
C SER A 24 4.46 6.52 12.94
N ILE A 25 4.78 5.45 13.67
CA ILE A 25 5.53 5.52 14.93
C ILE A 25 6.99 5.92 14.67
N ILE A 26 7.65 5.29 13.69
CA ILE A 26 9.08 5.52 13.41
C ILE A 26 9.33 6.94 12.93
N SER A 27 8.40 7.58 12.22
CA SER A 27 8.54 8.96 11.77
C SER A 27 8.77 9.95 12.93
N LEU A 28 8.13 9.71 14.08
CA LEU A 28 8.31 10.52 15.28
C LEU A 28 9.66 10.29 15.97
N ALA A 29 10.21 9.09 15.86
CA ALA A 29 11.46 8.71 16.51
C ALA A 29 12.71 9.10 15.71
N LEU A 30 12.58 9.50 14.43
CA LEU A 30 13.74 9.80 13.58
C LEU A 30 14.73 10.81 14.20
N PRO A 31 14.31 11.94 14.79
CA PRO A 31 15.25 12.88 15.42
C PRO A 31 16.02 12.23 16.57
N THR A 32 15.34 11.44 17.40
CA THR A 32 15.94 10.74 18.53
C THR A 32 16.93 9.66 18.07
N ILE A 33 16.56 8.85 17.07
CA ILE A 33 17.42 7.84 16.45
C ILE A 33 18.65 8.49 15.81
N LYS A 34 18.46 9.60 15.09
CA LYS A 34 19.55 10.37 14.48
C LYS A 34 20.61 10.74 15.48
N ASN A 35 20.18 11.27 16.63
CA ASN A 35 21.08 11.75 17.68
C ASN A 35 21.72 10.58 18.45
N SER A 36 20.93 9.54 18.80
CA SER A 36 21.42 8.43 19.63
C SER A 36 22.41 7.53 18.88
N LEU A 37 22.24 7.35 17.57
CA LEU A 37 23.09 6.47 16.74
C LEU A 37 24.06 7.24 15.84
N ASN A 38 24.18 8.58 16.00
CA ASN A 38 25.02 9.45 15.17
C ASN A 38 24.81 9.25 13.66
N ALA A 39 23.54 9.05 13.24
CA ALA A 39 23.18 8.69 11.88
C ALA A 39 23.34 9.82 10.84
N GLY A 40 23.49 11.06 11.31
CA GLY A 40 23.65 12.25 10.43
C GLY A 40 22.51 12.37 9.42
N ASN A 41 22.87 12.65 8.16
CA ASN A 41 21.91 12.78 7.06
C ASN A 41 21.38 11.42 6.54
N LEU A 42 21.96 10.30 6.99
CA LEU A 42 21.58 8.97 6.55
C LEU A 42 20.37 8.39 7.31
N VAL A 43 19.83 9.11 8.30
CA VAL A 43 18.72 8.63 9.13
C VAL A 43 17.48 8.22 8.30
N SER A 44 17.26 8.84 7.14
CA SER A 44 16.16 8.47 6.21
C SER A 44 16.27 7.05 5.68
N LEU A 45 17.48 6.45 5.67
CA LEU A 45 17.68 5.05 5.28
C LEU A 45 16.88 4.08 6.14
N VAL A 46 16.54 4.43 7.37
CA VAL A 46 15.69 3.62 8.26
C VAL A 46 14.34 3.30 7.59
N PHE A 47 13.78 4.23 6.83
CA PHE A 47 12.57 4.00 6.03
C PHE A 47 12.88 3.38 4.67
N THR A 48 13.87 3.94 3.97
CA THR A 48 14.18 3.54 2.59
C THR A 48 14.48 2.05 2.49
N VAL A 49 15.31 1.50 3.36
CA VAL A 49 15.66 0.07 3.32
C VAL A 49 14.47 -0.83 3.67
N TYR A 50 13.61 -0.39 4.59
CA TYR A 50 12.38 -1.10 4.92
C TYR A 50 11.44 -1.19 3.72
N PHE A 51 11.18 -0.08 3.03
CA PHE A 51 10.33 -0.07 1.85
C PHE A 51 10.94 -0.80 0.66
N ILE A 52 12.25 -0.70 0.44
CA ILE A 52 12.94 -1.48 -0.59
C ILE A 52 12.80 -2.97 -0.32
N ALA A 53 13.06 -3.41 0.91
CA ALA A 53 12.91 -4.81 1.29
C ALA A 53 11.48 -5.33 1.13
N LEU A 54 10.48 -4.50 1.49
CA LEU A 54 9.06 -4.79 1.30
C LEU A 54 8.71 -4.96 -0.18
N VAL A 55 9.19 -4.07 -1.04
CA VAL A 55 8.97 -4.14 -2.50
C VAL A 55 9.64 -5.39 -3.10
N ILE A 56 10.88 -5.69 -2.68
CA ILE A 56 11.60 -6.89 -3.11
C ILE A 56 10.90 -8.17 -2.64
N ALA A 57 10.30 -8.17 -1.45
CA ALA A 57 9.64 -9.34 -0.90
C ALA A 57 8.39 -9.76 -1.70
N ASN A 58 7.59 -8.80 -2.19
CA ASN A 58 6.28 -9.09 -2.78
C ASN A 58 6.33 -10.13 -3.91
N PRO A 59 7.18 -10.03 -4.94
CA PRO A 59 7.21 -11.03 -6.01
C PRO A 59 7.65 -12.41 -5.52
N ILE A 60 8.63 -12.46 -4.60
CA ILE A 60 9.10 -13.71 -3.99
C ILE A 60 7.95 -14.37 -3.22
N VAL A 61 7.20 -13.58 -2.46
CA VAL A 61 6.06 -14.05 -1.68
C VAL A 61 4.98 -14.66 -2.57
N GLY A 62 4.67 -14.04 -3.70
CA GLY A 62 3.71 -14.57 -4.67
C GLY A 62 4.10 -15.95 -5.19
N GLU A 63 5.38 -16.13 -5.50
CA GLU A 63 5.92 -17.42 -5.92
C GLU A 63 5.89 -18.45 -4.79
N LEU A 64 6.29 -18.06 -3.57
CA LEU A 64 6.26 -18.94 -2.40
C LEU A 64 4.82 -19.38 -2.06
N MET A 65 3.84 -18.47 -2.12
CA MET A 65 2.43 -18.78 -1.87
C MET A 65 1.82 -19.70 -2.94
N SER A 66 2.38 -19.77 -4.14
CA SER A 66 1.96 -20.74 -5.17
C SER A 66 2.47 -22.16 -4.89
N ARG A 67 3.51 -22.29 -4.05
CA ARG A 67 4.21 -23.56 -3.77
C ARG A 67 3.95 -24.11 -2.37
N PHE A 68 3.75 -23.22 -1.41
CA PHE A 68 3.59 -23.59 -0.01
C PHE A 68 2.22 -23.15 0.50
N LYS A 69 1.74 -23.83 1.54
CA LYS A 69 0.50 -23.43 2.22
C LYS A 69 0.64 -22.05 2.83
N ILE A 70 -0.40 -21.24 2.71
CA ILE A 70 -0.43 -19.84 3.19
C ILE A 70 -0.13 -19.74 4.67
N ILE A 71 -0.54 -20.73 5.48
CA ILE A 71 -0.25 -20.74 6.91
C ILE A 71 1.26 -20.68 7.20
N TYR A 72 2.09 -21.43 6.46
CA TYR A 72 3.54 -21.42 6.67
C TYR A 72 4.15 -20.08 6.26
N ILE A 73 3.70 -19.53 5.12
CA ILE A 73 4.15 -18.23 4.64
C ILE A 73 3.74 -17.12 5.62
N ALA A 74 2.52 -17.18 6.15
CA ALA A 74 2.03 -16.21 7.13
C ALA A 74 2.84 -16.24 8.42
N VAL A 75 3.08 -17.43 8.97
CA VAL A 75 3.89 -17.59 10.20
C VAL A 75 5.31 -17.08 9.97
N VAL A 76 5.96 -17.48 8.86
CA VAL A 76 7.32 -17.01 8.52
C VAL A 76 7.35 -15.49 8.33
N GLY A 77 6.36 -14.92 7.66
CA GLY A 77 6.27 -13.46 7.46
C GLY A 77 6.16 -12.69 8.76
N VAL A 78 5.26 -13.11 9.65
CA VAL A 78 5.09 -12.47 10.97
C VAL A 78 6.33 -12.68 11.84
N LEU A 79 6.97 -13.86 11.79
CA LEU A 79 8.24 -14.13 12.51
C LEU A 79 9.39 -13.27 11.99
N LEU A 80 9.54 -13.10 10.67
CA LEU A 80 10.55 -12.21 10.09
C LEU A 80 10.32 -10.75 10.52
N PHE A 81 9.07 -10.29 10.52
CA PHE A 81 8.75 -8.96 11.00
C PHE A 81 9.07 -8.78 12.48
N ALA A 82 8.67 -9.74 13.32
CA ALA A 82 8.96 -9.73 14.74
C ALA A 82 10.47 -9.81 15.06
N LEU A 83 11.20 -10.66 14.33
CA LEU A 83 12.65 -10.77 14.46
C LEU A 83 13.34 -9.46 14.07
N GLY A 84 12.98 -8.87 12.94
CA GLY A 84 13.49 -7.56 12.52
C GLY A 84 13.16 -6.45 13.52
N SER A 85 11.95 -6.48 14.10
CA SER A 85 11.54 -5.58 15.18
C SER A 85 12.39 -5.78 16.44
N LEU A 86 12.57 -7.02 16.89
CA LEU A 86 13.43 -7.34 18.04
C LEU A 86 14.88 -6.87 17.82
N MET A 87 15.43 -7.16 16.65
CA MET A 87 16.79 -6.71 16.28
C MET A 87 16.87 -5.18 16.26
N SER A 88 15.84 -4.48 15.71
CA SER A 88 15.79 -3.01 15.72
C SER A 88 15.74 -2.43 17.13
N GLY A 89 14.97 -3.07 18.02
CA GLY A 89 14.91 -2.70 19.43
C GLY A 89 16.20 -2.99 20.21
N LEU A 90 17.04 -3.93 19.75
CA LEU A 90 18.34 -4.22 20.34
C LEU A 90 19.50 -3.44 19.70
N SER A 91 19.23 -2.58 18.71
CA SER A 91 20.27 -1.94 17.93
C SER A 91 21.02 -0.87 18.74
N GLN A 92 22.34 -0.97 18.77
CA GLN A 92 23.27 -0.01 19.38
C GLN A 92 24.09 0.75 18.33
N THR A 93 24.01 0.32 17.07
CA THR A 93 24.68 0.98 15.94
C THR A 93 23.71 1.21 14.80
N PHE A 94 23.94 2.29 14.04
CA PHE A 94 23.09 2.61 12.89
C PHE A 94 23.10 1.49 11.84
N THR A 95 24.27 0.90 11.55
CA THR A 95 24.40 -0.20 10.59
C THR A 95 23.56 -1.42 10.99
N PHE A 96 23.57 -1.79 12.28
CA PHE A 96 22.76 -2.92 12.76
C PHE A 96 21.25 -2.59 12.66
N LEU A 97 20.85 -1.35 12.93
CA LEU A 97 19.46 -0.91 12.72
C LEU A 97 19.05 -1.04 11.25
N ILE A 98 19.89 -0.65 10.30
CA ILE A 98 19.60 -0.77 8.85
C ILE A 98 19.42 -2.24 8.43
N ILE A 99 20.30 -3.15 8.90
CA ILE A 99 20.16 -4.60 8.67
C ILE A 99 18.82 -5.10 9.25
N SER A 100 18.52 -4.71 10.47
CA SER A 100 17.27 -5.09 11.16
C SER A 100 16.03 -4.62 10.41
N ARG A 101 16.05 -3.39 9.90
CA ARG A 101 14.97 -2.79 9.09
C ARG A 101 14.78 -3.54 7.76
N THR A 102 15.87 -4.03 7.17
CA THR A 102 15.78 -4.86 5.97
C THR A 102 15.04 -6.17 6.26
N VAL A 103 15.38 -6.87 7.34
CA VAL A 103 14.69 -8.10 7.76
C VAL A 103 13.21 -7.83 8.05
N GLN A 104 12.92 -6.75 8.77
CA GLN A 104 11.56 -6.34 9.11
C GLN A 104 10.74 -6.01 7.85
N GLY A 105 11.34 -5.34 6.86
CA GLY A 105 10.71 -5.01 5.58
C GLY A 105 10.32 -6.24 4.77
N PHE A 106 11.15 -7.29 4.75
CA PHE A 106 10.77 -8.57 4.13
C PHE A 106 9.53 -9.18 4.79
N GLY A 107 9.46 -9.20 6.12
CA GLY A 107 8.27 -9.63 6.85
C GLY A 107 7.03 -8.81 6.51
N ALA A 108 7.17 -7.48 6.43
CA ALA A 108 6.10 -6.57 6.04
C ALA A 108 5.57 -6.87 4.62
N GLY A 109 6.44 -7.17 3.66
CA GLY A 109 6.04 -7.54 2.30
C GLY A 109 5.17 -8.81 2.26
N VAL A 110 5.51 -9.82 3.08
CA VAL A 110 4.64 -10.99 3.26
C VAL A 110 3.28 -10.59 3.82
N MET A 111 3.26 -9.79 4.87
CA MET A 111 2.03 -9.37 5.55
C MET A 111 1.12 -8.56 4.62
N MET A 112 1.68 -7.67 3.80
CA MET A 112 0.95 -6.91 2.79
C MET A 112 0.32 -7.82 1.72
N SER A 113 1.08 -8.80 1.21
CA SER A 113 0.55 -9.76 0.23
C SER A 113 -0.58 -10.61 0.81
N LEU A 114 -0.44 -11.06 2.07
CA LEU A 114 -1.49 -11.82 2.78
C LEU A 114 -2.80 -11.03 2.90
N SER A 115 -2.73 -9.72 3.18
CA SER A 115 -3.91 -8.86 3.31
C SER A 115 -4.74 -8.79 2.03
N GLN A 116 -4.13 -9.01 0.87
CA GLN A 116 -4.80 -9.04 -0.43
C GLN A 116 -5.32 -10.42 -0.82
N ILE A 117 -4.64 -11.48 -0.39
CA ILE A 117 -4.93 -12.87 -0.83
C ILE A 117 -5.93 -13.55 0.10
N VAL A 118 -5.75 -13.44 1.40
CA VAL A 118 -6.56 -14.17 2.39
C VAL A 118 -8.05 -13.81 2.34
N PRO A 119 -8.48 -12.55 2.09
CA PRO A 119 -9.90 -12.23 1.95
C PRO A 119 -10.59 -13.02 0.83
N LYS A 120 -9.90 -13.30 -0.29
CA LYS A 120 -10.44 -14.13 -1.38
C LYS A 120 -10.61 -15.59 -0.97
N LEU A 121 -9.65 -16.13 -0.23
CA LEU A 121 -9.65 -17.53 0.19
C LEU A 121 -10.63 -17.82 1.33
N ALA A 122 -10.88 -16.82 2.18
CA ALA A 122 -11.66 -16.99 3.40
C ALA A 122 -13.12 -16.54 3.29
N PHE A 123 -13.43 -15.65 2.33
CA PHE A 123 -14.73 -14.98 2.30
C PHE A 123 -15.29 -14.83 0.89
N GLU A 124 -16.59 -15.11 0.76
CA GLU A 124 -17.37 -14.84 -0.45
C GLU A 124 -17.92 -13.40 -0.46
N ILE A 125 -18.23 -12.87 -1.66
CA ILE A 125 -18.99 -11.63 -1.81
C ILE A 125 -20.43 -11.87 -1.30
N PRO A 126 -21.04 -10.93 -0.54
CA PRO A 126 -20.59 -9.56 -0.29
C PRO A 126 -19.72 -9.39 0.97
N LEU A 127 -19.50 -10.42 1.77
CA LEU A 127 -18.75 -10.32 3.02
C LEU A 127 -17.29 -9.90 2.77
N ARG A 128 -16.68 -10.39 1.68
CA ARG A 128 -15.31 -10.03 1.28
C ARG A 128 -15.12 -8.52 1.16
N TYR A 129 -16.05 -7.80 0.54
CA TYR A 129 -15.99 -6.34 0.43
C TYR A 129 -15.91 -5.65 1.79
N LYS A 130 -16.74 -6.09 2.74
CA LYS A 130 -16.73 -5.55 4.11
C LYS A 130 -15.40 -5.79 4.80
N ILE A 131 -14.85 -7.01 4.69
CA ILE A 131 -13.57 -7.37 5.27
C ILE A 131 -12.43 -6.55 4.67
N MET A 132 -12.40 -6.40 3.34
CA MET A 132 -11.41 -5.59 2.66
C MET A 132 -11.49 -4.12 3.07
N GLY A 133 -12.70 -3.59 3.26
CA GLY A 133 -12.90 -2.25 3.81
C GLY A 133 -12.33 -2.09 5.21
N ILE A 134 -12.59 -3.06 6.11
CA ILE A 134 -12.05 -3.06 7.47
C ILE A 134 -10.51 -3.13 7.44
N VAL A 135 -9.93 -4.06 6.68
CA VAL A 135 -8.47 -4.22 6.57
C VAL A 135 -7.83 -2.95 5.96
N GLY A 136 -8.46 -2.36 4.94
CA GLY A 136 -7.97 -1.13 4.32
C GLY A 136 -7.98 0.07 5.27
N SER A 137 -9.00 0.18 6.15
CA SER A 137 -9.12 1.28 7.11
C SER A 137 -8.08 1.27 8.24
N VAL A 138 -7.40 0.15 8.43
CA VAL A 138 -6.34 0.03 9.44
C VAL A 138 -5.24 1.08 9.24
N TRP A 139 -4.95 1.46 7.99
CA TRP A 139 -4.02 2.54 7.68
C TRP A 139 -4.46 3.89 8.26
N GLY A 140 -5.73 4.24 8.09
CA GLY A 140 -6.28 5.47 8.66
C GLY A 140 -6.30 5.46 10.19
N ILE A 141 -6.65 4.33 10.78
CA ILE A 141 -6.62 4.16 12.25
C ILE A 141 -5.18 4.28 12.76
N SER A 142 -4.22 3.67 12.08
CA SER A 142 -2.81 3.72 12.44
C SER A 142 -2.22 5.13 12.35
N SER A 143 -2.74 5.98 11.46
CA SER A 143 -2.29 7.38 11.36
C SER A 143 -2.66 8.23 12.59
N ILE A 144 -3.68 7.83 13.35
CA ILE A 144 -4.07 8.47 14.61
C ILE A 144 -3.38 7.80 15.80
N ILE A 145 -3.45 6.47 15.86
CA ILE A 145 -2.89 5.71 16.98
C ILE A 145 -1.36 5.80 17.00
N GLY A 146 -0.71 5.87 15.83
CA GLY A 146 0.75 5.97 15.72
C GLY A 146 1.35 7.15 16.50
N PRO A 147 0.94 8.40 16.21
CA PRO A 147 1.41 9.56 16.97
C PRO A 147 1.10 9.49 18.47
N LEU A 148 -0.06 8.98 18.87
CA LEU A 148 -0.43 8.81 20.28
C LEU A 148 0.50 7.83 21.00
N LEU A 149 0.62 6.61 20.47
CA LEU A 149 1.45 5.57 21.07
C LEU A 149 2.94 5.92 20.98
N GLY A 150 3.37 6.42 19.81
CA GLY A 150 4.76 6.80 19.59
C GLY A 150 5.18 7.95 20.51
N GLY A 151 4.33 8.97 20.64
CA GLY A 151 4.56 10.10 21.54
C GLY A 151 4.64 9.66 23.00
N ALA A 152 3.66 8.85 23.45
CA ALA A 152 3.66 8.31 24.82
C ALA A 152 4.90 7.44 25.10
N ILE A 153 5.29 6.56 24.17
CA ILE A 153 6.48 5.72 24.36
C ILE A 153 7.76 6.61 24.45
N LEU A 154 7.90 7.62 23.58
CA LEU A 154 9.07 8.48 23.58
C LEU A 154 9.16 9.40 24.82
N GLU A 155 8.04 9.69 25.47
CA GLU A 155 7.99 10.47 26.71
C GLU A 155 8.42 9.64 27.95
N PHE A 156 7.99 8.35 28.01
CA PHE A 156 8.22 7.52 29.21
C PHE A 156 9.29 6.45 29.02
N ALA A 157 9.75 6.19 27.79
CA ALA A 157 10.69 5.13 27.49
C ALA A 157 11.63 5.50 26.35
N SER A 158 12.64 4.65 26.07
CA SER A 158 13.54 4.86 24.94
C SER A 158 12.87 4.49 23.61
N TRP A 159 13.37 5.06 22.50
CA TRP A 159 12.88 4.77 21.16
C TRP A 159 12.91 3.27 20.77
N HIS A 160 13.73 2.45 21.44
CA HIS A 160 13.80 1.00 21.24
C HIS A 160 12.44 0.32 21.50
N TRP A 161 11.65 0.83 22.44
CA TRP A 161 10.33 0.30 22.78
C TRP A 161 9.31 0.43 21.66
N LEU A 162 9.52 1.36 20.71
CA LEU A 162 8.68 1.46 19.50
C LEU A 162 8.73 0.19 18.66
N PHE A 163 9.84 -0.52 18.72
CA PHE A 163 10.02 -1.80 18.05
C PHE A 163 9.54 -2.98 18.93
N TYR A 164 9.83 -2.95 20.22
CA TYR A 164 9.44 -4.05 21.11
C TYR A 164 7.92 -4.25 21.21
N ILE A 165 7.11 -3.21 21.03
CA ILE A 165 5.65 -3.30 21.04
C ILE A 165 5.10 -4.27 19.98
N ASN A 166 5.83 -4.49 18.89
CA ASN A 166 5.44 -5.43 17.84
C ASN A 166 5.53 -6.90 18.30
N ILE A 167 6.36 -7.21 19.29
CA ILE A 167 6.60 -8.61 19.70
C ILE A 167 5.36 -9.26 20.29
N PRO A 168 4.68 -8.69 21.33
CA PRO A 168 3.46 -9.27 21.85
C PRO A 168 2.34 -9.32 20.79
N ILE A 169 2.24 -8.32 19.91
CA ILE A 169 1.24 -8.31 18.85
C ILE A 169 1.52 -9.45 17.84
N ALA A 170 2.79 -9.67 17.48
CA ALA A 170 3.20 -10.77 16.61
C ALA A 170 2.87 -12.15 17.19
N ILE A 171 3.10 -12.35 18.49
CA ILE A 171 2.75 -13.60 19.17
C ILE A 171 1.24 -13.87 19.05
N VAL A 172 0.41 -12.88 19.34
CA VAL A 172 -1.05 -13.00 19.22
C VAL A 172 -1.45 -13.25 17.76
N ALA A 173 -0.85 -12.52 16.80
CA ALA A 173 -1.12 -12.70 15.37
C ALA A 173 -0.77 -14.13 14.91
N ILE A 174 0.37 -14.68 15.32
CA ILE A 174 0.78 -16.07 14.99
C ILE A 174 -0.23 -17.07 15.55
N ILE A 175 -0.66 -16.91 16.80
CA ILE A 175 -1.66 -17.81 17.40
C ILE A 175 -2.96 -17.79 16.59
N LEU A 176 -3.46 -16.60 16.22
CA LEU A 176 -4.69 -16.48 15.43
C LEU A 176 -4.52 -17.06 14.01
N VAL A 177 -3.36 -16.85 13.38
CA VAL A 177 -3.01 -17.44 12.08
C VAL A 177 -3.01 -18.97 12.15
N LEU A 178 -2.34 -19.55 13.15
CA LEU A 178 -2.30 -21.00 13.34
C LEU A 178 -3.70 -21.61 13.58
N MET A 179 -4.61 -20.86 14.21
CA MET A 179 -5.98 -21.31 14.43
C MET A 179 -6.85 -21.29 13.18
N THR A 180 -6.59 -20.39 12.20
CA THR A 180 -7.60 -20.07 11.17
C THR A 180 -7.13 -20.14 9.73
N PHE A 181 -5.82 -20.00 9.42
CA PHE A 181 -5.32 -19.97 8.05
C PHE A 181 -5.18 -21.37 7.43
N HIS A 182 -6.25 -22.16 7.51
CA HIS A 182 -6.37 -23.46 6.89
C HIS A 182 -7.45 -23.36 5.80
N PHE A 183 -7.03 -23.26 4.53
CA PHE A 183 -7.90 -23.11 3.38
C PHE A 183 -7.92 -24.40 2.55
N PRO A 184 -9.12 -24.97 2.22
CA PRO A 184 -9.23 -26.28 1.54
C PRO A 184 -8.63 -26.29 0.12
N ASP A 185 -8.71 -25.18 -0.59
CA ASP A 185 -8.32 -25.08 -2.01
C ASP A 185 -6.81 -24.86 -2.24
N GLU A 186 -5.99 -24.97 -1.19
CA GLU A 186 -4.54 -24.77 -1.30
C GLU A 186 -3.76 -25.95 -1.89
N THR A 187 -4.42 -27.06 -2.22
CA THR A 187 -3.78 -28.36 -2.51
C THR A 187 -3.10 -28.45 -3.87
N GLN A 188 -3.19 -27.45 -4.74
CA GLN A 188 -2.44 -27.44 -6.00
C GLN A 188 -1.04 -26.85 -5.82
N VAL A 189 -0.18 -27.59 -5.14
CA VAL A 189 1.24 -27.27 -5.07
C VAL A 189 1.87 -27.42 -6.46
N GLN A 190 2.25 -26.31 -7.06
CA GLN A 190 2.92 -26.33 -8.36
C GLN A 190 4.38 -26.82 -8.20
N GLN A 191 4.67 -28.03 -8.65
CA GLN A 191 6.04 -28.56 -8.78
C GLN A 191 6.71 -27.99 -10.04
N SER A 192 6.87 -26.67 -10.12
CA SER A 192 7.55 -26.04 -11.25
C SER A 192 8.92 -25.50 -10.84
N ARG A 193 9.82 -25.37 -11.81
CA ARG A 193 11.13 -24.72 -11.57
C ARG A 193 10.88 -23.21 -11.28
N PHE A 194 11.62 -22.70 -10.31
CA PHE A 194 11.58 -21.28 -9.97
C PHE A 194 12.25 -20.47 -11.11
N ASP A 195 11.54 -19.51 -11.67
CA ASP A 195 12.10 -18.66 -12.72
C ASP A 195 12.96 -17.54 -12.11
N ILE A 196 14.20 -17.89 -11.78
CA ILE A 196 15.18 -16.95 -11.22
C ILE A 196 15.57 -15.89 -12.25
N LYS A 197 15.56 -16.22 -13.55
CA LYS A 197 15.94 -15.28 -14.60
C LYS A 197 14.91 -14.15 -14.73
N GLY A 198 13.63 -14.48 -14.81
CA GLY A 198 12.54 -13.50 -14.80
C GLY A 198 12.58 -12.60 -13.55
N LEU A 199 12.81 -13.20 -12.38
CA LEU A 199 12.94 -12.47 -11.13
C LEU A 199 14.11 -11.46 -11.15
N ILE A 200 15.29 -11.84 -11.63
CA ILE A 200 16.45 -10.94 -11.72
C ILE A 200 16.16 -9.78 -12.69
N ILE A 201 15.62 -10.07 -13.87
CA ILE A 201 15.26 -9.02 -14.87
C ILE A 201 14.24 -8.07 -14.26
N PHE A 202 13.26 -8.60 -13.52
CA PHE A 202 12.26 -7.78 -12.83
C PHE A 202 12.89 -6.86 -11.78
N TYR A 203 13.86 -7.33 -10.99
CA TYR A 203 14.55 -6.47 -10.02
C TYR A 203 15.44 -5.42 -10.68
N ILE A 204 16.04 -5.72 -11.84
CA ILE A 204 16.75 -4.72 -12.64
C ILE A 204 15.76 -3.63 -13.09
N PHE A 205 14.56 -4.01 -13.56
CA PHE A 205 13.49 -3.07 -13.88
C PHE A 205 13.15 -2.15 -12.70
N ILE A 206 12.88 -2.74 -11.52
CA ILE A 206 12.54 -1.99 -10.31
C ILE A 206 13.68 -1.05 -9.89
N ALA A 207 14.93 -1.52 -9.91
CA ALA A 207 16.09 -0.70 -9.55
C ALA A 207 16.25 0.51 -10.49
N LEU A 208 16.13 0.30 -11.80
CA LEU A 208 16.19 1.37 -12.80
C LEU A 208 15.03 2.37 -12.64
N LEU A 209 13.82 1.87 -12.41
CA LEU A 209 12.64 2.71 -12.19
C LEU A 209 12.79 3.56 -10.93
N MET A 210 13.19 2.95 -9.82
CA MET A 210 13.42 3.65 -8.55
C MET A 210 14.54 4.68 -8.67
N PHE A 211 15.66 4.33 -9.32
CA PHE A 211 16.74 5.27 -9.55
C PHE A 211 16.26 6.48 -10.36
N GLY A 212 15.52 6.24 -11.46
CA GLY A 212 15.01 7.32 -12.31
C GLY A 212 13.99 8.23 -11.63
N LEU A 213 13.20 7.70 -10.67
CA LEU A 213 12.17 8.46 -9.99
C LEU A 213 12.66 9.16 -8.70
N LEU A 214 13.66 8.60 -8.02
CA LEU A 214 14.09 9.08 -6.70
C LEU A 214 15.38 9.90 -6.73
N ASN A 215 16.18 9.84 -7.80
CA ASN A 215 17.42 10.60 -7.89
C ASN A 215 17.13 12.11 -8.13
N GLN A 216 17.67 12.98 -7.27
CA GLN A 216 17.39 14.41 -7.27
C GLN A 216 18.41 15.24 -8.06
N HIS A 217 19.51 14.64 -8.56
CA HIS A 217 20.66 15.41 -9.00
C HIS A 217 20.76 15.63 -10.54
N HIS A 218 20.24 14.72 -11.37
CA HIS A 218 20.46 14.78 -12.82
C HIS A 218 19.24 14.31 -13.61
N ILE A 219 18.43 15.25 -14.09
CA ILE A 219 17.19 14.94 -14.82
C ILE A 219 17.41 14.09 -16.07
N ILE A 220 18.53 14.28 -16.79
CA ILE A 220 18.84 13.51 -17.99
C ILE A 220 19.08 12.04 -17.65
N PHE A 221 19.84 11.75 -16.58
CA PHE A 221 20.05 10.38 -16.12
C PHE A 221 18.74 9.74 -15.62
N ASN A 222 17.85 10.53 -15.01
CA ASN A 222 16.55 10.04 -14.57
C ASN A 222 15.69 9.62 -15.75
N ILE A 223 15.58 10.46 -16.78
CA ILE A 223 14.84 10.15 -18.02
C ILE A 223 15.43 8.92 -18.70
N PHE A 224 16.76 8.86 -18.83
CA PHE A 224 17.44 7.69 -19.42
C PHE A 224 17.17 6.41 -18.64
N SER A 225 17.24 6.47 -17.30
CA SER A 225 16.97 5.33 -16.43
C SER A 225 15.52 4.84 -16.55
N ILE A 226 14.54 5.76 -16.64
CA ILE A 226 13.12 5.41 -16.83
C ILE A 226 12.90 4.76 -18.21
N ILE A 227 13.50 5.32 -19.27
CA ILE A 227 13.41 4.72 -20.62
C ILE A 227 14.02 3.31 -20.61
N LEU A 228 15.18 3.15 -20.00
CA LEU A 228 15.82 1.85 -19.87
C LEU A 228 14.97 0.87 -19.03
N ALA A 229 14.34 1.33 -17.94
CA ALA A 229 13.41 0.53 -17.16
C ALA A 229 12.24 0.03 -18.02
N LEU A 230 11.62 0.90 -18.82
CA LEU A 230 10.54 0.51 -19.74
C LEU A 230 11.00 -0.49 -20.80
N ALA A 231 12.22 -0.34 -21.32
CA ALA A 231 12.80 -1.31 -22.25
C ALA A 231 13.02 -2.67 -21.59
N VAL A 232 13.53 -2.70 -20.35
CA VAL A 232 13.70 -3.94 -19.56
C VAL A 232 12.35 -4.58 -19.24
N LEU A 233 11.33 -3.81 -18.92
CA LEU A 233 9.97 -4.31 -18.69
C LEU A 233 9.40 -4.94 -19.96
N TRP A 234 9.55 -4.29 -21.11
CA TRP A 234 9.13 -4.84 -22.40
C TRP A 234 9.85 -6.16 -22.72
N LEU A 235 11.18 -6.21 -22.47
CA LEU A 235 11.97 -7.42 -22.66
C LEU A 235 11.50 -8.54 -21.71
N LEU A 236 11.20 -8.21 -20.45
CA LEU A 236 10.63 -9.14 -19.49
C LEU A 236 9.32 -9.74 -20.02
N PHE A 237 8.37 -8.92 -20.44
CA PHE A 237 7.10 -9.41 -21.00
C PHE A 237 7.33 -10.33 -22.22
N LYS A 238 8.27 -9.99 -23.10
CA LYS A 238 8.61 -10.82 -24.26
C LYS A 238 9.17 -12.18 -23.86
N ILE A 239 10.07 -12.23 -22.86
CA ILE A 239 10.67 -13.47 -22.36
C ILE A 239 9.62 -14.32 -21.66
N GLU A 240 8.87 -13.71 -20.73
CA GLU A 240 7.86 -14.40 -19.91
C GLU A 240 6.72 -15.00 -20.74
N ASN A 241 6.34 -14.37 -21.85
CA ASN A 241 5.33 -14.91 -22.77
C ASN A 241 5.77 -16.21 -23.47
N SER A 242 7.06 -16.48 -23.56
CA SER A 242 7.62 -17.68 -24.18
C SER A 242 7.84 -18.84 -23.19
N ILE A 243 7.68 -18.59 -21.88
CA ILE A 243 7.91 -19.58 -20.83
C ILE A 243 6.57 -20.22 -20.43
N GLU A 244 6.55 -21.56 -20.24
CA GLU A 244 5.33 -22.26 -19.83
C GLU A 244 4.87 -21.90 -18.41
N GLN A 245 5.81 -21.60 -17.53
CA GLN A 245 5.54 -21.24 -16.15
C GLN A 245 6.32 -19.98 -15.77
N PRO A 246 5.84 -18.82 -16.24
CA PRO A 246 6.53 -17.56 -16.05
C PRO A 246 6.50 -17.11 -14.58
N PHE A 247 7.52 -16.37 -14.21
CA PHE A 247 7.57 -15.65 -12.94
C PHE A 247 6.43 -14.61 -12.88
N LEU A 248 6.33 -13.75 -13.88
CA LEU A 248 5.21 -12.83 -14.09
C LEU A 248 4.20 -13.48 -15.05
N PRO A 249 2.97 -13.79 -14.61
CA PRO A 249 1.98 -14.45 -15.45
C PRO A 249 1.40 -13.51 -16.51
N THR A 250 2.22 -13.17 -17.51
CA THR A 250 1.92 -12.17 -18.55
C THR A 250 0.67 -12.48 -19.36
N LYS A 251 0.32 -13.76 -19.51
CA LYS A 251 -0.89 -14.21 -20.22
C LYS A 251 -2.20 -13.86 -19.50
N GLU A 252 -2.14 -13.53 -18.21
CA GLU A 252 -3.29 -13.09 -17.42
C GLU A 252 -3.61 -11.60 -17.62
N PHE A 253 -2.67 -10.82 -18.20
CA PHE A 253 -2.85 -9.38 -18.41
C PHE A 253 -3.83 -9.10 -19.57
N ASN A 254 -5.11 -9.12 -19.27
CA ASN A 254 -6.15 -8.56 -20.13
C ASN A 254 -6.25 -7.04 -19.92
N ILE A 255 -7.04 -6.36 -20.74
CA ILE A 255 -7.20 -4.91 -20.67
C ILE A 255 -7.74 -4.44 -19.32
N SER A 256 -8.63 -5.20 -18.69
CA SER A 256 -9.18 -4.87 -17.36
C SER A 256 -8.08 -4.89 -16.30
N ILE A 257 -7.27 -5.96 -16.27
CA ILE A 257 -6.17 -6.12 -15.31
C ILE A 257 -5.12 -5.03 -15.53
N VAL A 258 -4.75 -4.72 -16.78
CA VAL A 258 -3.80 -3.63 -17.08
C VAL A 258 -4.33 -2.28 -16.58
N LEU A 259 -5.60 -1.97 -16.86
CA LEU A 259 -6.23 -0.73 -16.37
C LEU A 259 -6.24 -0.66 -14.84
N VAL A 260 -6.52 -1.78 -14.18
CA VAL A 260 -6.51 -1.87 -12.71
C VAL A 260 -5.11 -1.63 -12.14
N PHE A 261 -4.06 -2.22 -12.70
CA PHE A 261 -2.69 -2.01 -12.23
C PHE A 261 -2.23 -0.55 -12.40
N ILE A 262 -2.57 0.08 -13.53
CA ILE A 262 -2.28 1.50 -13.75
C ILE A 262 -3.08 2.38 -12.78
N THR A 263 -4.37 2.05 -12.59
CA THR A 263 -5.25 2.76 -11.65
C THR A 263 -4.71 2.66 -10.22
N ASP A 264 -4.36 1.45 -9.75
CA ASP A 264 -3.85 1.22 -8.41
C ASP A 264 -2.54 1.99 -8.15
N LEU A 265 -1.61 1.98 -9.13
CA LEU A 265 -0.36 2.76 -9.05
C LEU A 265 -0.64 4.26 -8.88
N LEU A 266 -1.47 4.84 -9.75
CA LEU A 266 -1.78 6.27 -9.73
C LEU A 266 -2.60 6.67 -8.49
N ILE A 267 -3.53 5.83 -8.07
CA ILE A 267 -4.33 6.05 -6.86
C ILE A 267 -3.47 5.92 -5.60
N ALA A 268 -2.49 5.02 -5.57
CA ALA A 268 -1.55 4.94 -4.45
C ALA A 268 -0.70 6.23 -4.33
N ILE A 269 -0.30 6.81 -5.45
CA ILE A 269 0.37 8.13 -5.46
C ILE A 269 -0.56 9.20 -4.87
N THR A 270 -1.82 9.27 -5.29
CA THR A 270 -2.77 10.28 -4.78
C THR A 270 -3.08 10.10 -3.30
N LEU A 271 -3.20 8.86 -2.84
CA LEU A 271 -3.44 8.54 -1.43
C LEU A 271 -2.30 9.06 -0.52
N MET A 272 -1.05 9.04 -0.99
CA MET A 272 0.07 9.63 -0.25
C MET A 272 -0.07 11.14 -0.10
N GLY A 273 -0.61 11.83 -1.11
CA GLY A 273 -0.95 13.25 -1.01
C GLY A 273 -1.93 13.54 0.13
N TYR A 274 -2.96 12.74 0.26
CA TYR A 274 -3.96 12.87 1.33
C TYR A 274 -3.40 12.48 2.70
N ASN A 275 -2.76 11.32 2.82
CA ASN A 275 -2.36 10.76 4.11
C ASN A 275 -1.13 11.43 4.73
N LEU A 276 -0.21 11.95 3.92
CA LEU A 276 1.02 12.58 4.41
C LEU A 276 0.92 14.11 4.40
N TYR A 277 0.54 14.70 3.28
CA TYR A 277 0.72 16.14 3.08
C TYR A 277 -0.45 16.99 3.56
N ILE A 278 -1.66 16.47 3.68
CA ILE A 278 -2.74 17.18 4.37
C ILE A 278 -2.42 17.29 5.87
N PRO A 279 -2.05 16.23 6.61
CA PRO A 279 -1.63 16.37 8.01
C PRO A 279 -0.44 17.32 8.21
N VAL A 280 0.58 17.23 7.33
CA VAL A 280 1.74 18.16 7.38
C VAL A 280 1.27 19.60 7.25
N TYR A 281 0.41 19.90 6.27
CA TYR A 281 -0.15 21.24 6.10
C TYR A 281 -0.94 21.72 7.32
N LEU A 282 -1.78 20.86 7.90
CA LEU A 282 -2.58 21.18 9.09
C LEU A 282 -1.67 21.52 10.29
N GLN A 283 -0.56 20.80 10.45
CA GLN A 283 0.38 21.03 11.53
C GLN A 283 1.25 22.28 11.28
N GLU A 284 1.82 22.43 10.08
CA GLU A 284 2.75 23.52 9.79
C GLU A 284 2.06 24.88 9.56
N LYS A 285 0.89 24.88 8.91
CA LYS A 285 0.21 26.13 8.51
C LYS A 285 -0.95 26.52 9.40
N LEU A 286 -1.65 25.53 9.99
CA LEU A 286 -2.78 25.79 10.89
C LEU A 286 -2.44 25.50 12.35
N SER A 287 -1.19 25.13 12.65
CA SER A 287 -0.69 24.88 14.02
C SER A 287 -1.52 23.85 14.81
N LEU A 288 -2.14 22.90 14.12
CA LEU A 288 -2.87 21.81 14.77
C LEU A 288 -1.88 20.81 15.36
N SER A 289 -2.24 20.19 16.47
CA SER A 289 -1.46 19.07 17.01
C SER A 289 -1.52 17.85 16.06
N PRO A 290 -0.55 16.92 16.13
CA PRO A 290 -0.60 15.67 15.36
C PRO A 290 -1.92 14.90 15.53
N LEU A 291 -2.44 14.86 16.76
CA LEU A 291 -3.71 14.24 17.09
C LEU A 291 -4.91 14.92 16.40
N GLN A 292 -4.97 16.26 16.46
CA GLN A 292 -6.02 17.04 15.80
C GLN A 292 -5.98 16.83 14.28
N SER A 293 -4.79 16.84 13.69
CA SER A 293 -4.59 16.56 12.26
C SER A 293 -5.07 15.15 11.89
N GLY A 294 -4.81 14.16 12.74
CA GLY A 294 -5.33 12.80 12.58
C GLY A 294 -6.86 12.76 12.58
N PHE A 295 -7.52 13.48 13.48
CA PHE A 295 -8.98 13.58 13.53
C PHE A 295 -9.59 14.24 12.28
N VAL A 296 -8.89 15.20 11.67
CA VAL A 296 -9.33 15.82 10.40
C VAL A 296 -9.30 14.81 9.25
N ILE A 297 -8.34 13.87 9.23
CA ILE A 297 -8.21 12.85 8.18
C ILE A 297 -9.05 11.58 8.48
N PHE A 298 -9.36 11.30 9.74
CA PHE A 298 -10.08 10.09 10.13
C PHE A 298 -11.40 9.83 9.38
N PRO A 299 -12.23 10.86 9.03
CA PRO A 299 -13.44 10.67 8.23
C PRO A 299 -13.21 9.96 6.89
N LEU A 300 -12.02 10.07 6.29
CA LEU A 300 -11.63 9.30 5.10
C LEU A 300 -11.77 7.79 5.35
N SER A 301 -11.23 7.29 6.47
CA SER A 301 -11.29 5.86 6.82
C SER A 301 -12.71 5.41 7.13
N VAL A 302 -13.50 6.24 7.81
CA VAL A 302 -14.91 5.95 8.10
C VAL A 302 -15.71 5.82 6.81
N ALA A 303 -15.51 6.75 5.87
CA ALA A 303 -16.18 6.74 4.57
C ALA A 303 -15.77 5.50 3.75
N TRP A 304 -14.49 5.12 3.77
CA TRP A 304 -13.98 3.91 3.15
C TRP A 304 -14.70 2.66 3.66
N ILE A 305 -14.80 2.49 4.97
CA ILE A 305 -15.51 1.34 5.58
C ILE A 305 -16.99 1.38 5.18
N THR A 306 -17.65 2.52 5.35
CA THR A 306 -19.09 2.70 5.08
C THR A 306 -19.44 2.33 3.64
N LEU A 307 -18.61 2.74 2.67
CA LEU A 307 -18.79 2.37 1.28
C LEU A 307 -18.70 0.84 1.10
N ASN A 308 -17.66 0.22 1.65
CA ASN A 308 -17.43 -1.22 1.46
C ASN A 308 -18.53 -2.08 2.10
N PHE A 309 -19.17 -1.62 3.18
CA PHE A 309 -20.32 -2.30 3.77
C PHE A 309 -21.56 -2.28 2.85
N ASN A 310 -21.65 -1.28 1.96
CA ASN A 310 -22.77 -1.11 1.03
C ASN A 310 -22.38 -1.46 -0.42
N LEU A 311 -21.13 -1.81 -0.70
CA LEU A 311 -20.60 -1.92 -2.05
C LEU A 311 -21.36 -2.92 -2.91
N ALA A 312 -21.72 -4.10 -2.38
CA ALA A 312 -22.49 -5.08 -3.12
C ALA A 312 -23.87 -4.58 -3.56
N LYS A 313 -24.54 -3.74 -2.74
CA LYS A 313 -25.82 -3.12 -3.11
C LYS A 313 -25.64 -2.08 -4.21
N ILE A 314 -24.56 -1.30 -4.14
CA ILE A 314 -24.24 -0.28 -5.14
C ILE A 314 -23.94 -0.95 -6.48
N GLU A 315 -23.15 -2.00 -6.50
CA GLU A 315 -22.79 -2.74 -7.71
C GLU A 315 -23.97 -3.46 -8.37
N ALA A 316 -24.99 -3.82 -7.60
CA ALA A 316 -26.22 -4.39 -8.16
C ALA A 316 -27.02 -3.40 -9.03
N HIS A 317 -26.80 -2.10 -8.89
CA HIS A 317 -27.57 -1.07 -9.59
C HIS A 317 -26.77 -0.30 -10.65
N PHE A 318 -25.43 -0.37 -10.61
CA PHE A 318 -24.59 0.44 -11.48
C PHE A 318 -23.53 -0.40 -12.20
N ILE A 319 -23.27 -0.05 -13.45
CA ILE A 319 -22.24 -0.68 -14.28
C ILE A 319 -20.83 -0.32 -13.73
N ARG A 320 -19.91 -1.28 -13.73
CA ARG A 320 -18.51 -1.14 -13.28
C ARG A 320 -17.85 0.15 -13.80
N LYS A 321 -17.93 0.41 -15.11
CA LYS A 321 -17.36 1.61 -15.75
C LYS A 321 -17.86 2.91 -15.13
N THR A 322 -19.16 3.00 -14.92
CA THR A 322 -19.80 4.19 -14.33
C THR A 322 -19.29 4.41 -12.90
N LEU A 323 -19.18 3.36 -12.10
CA LEU A 323 -18.70 3.47 -10.72
C LEU A 323 -17.24 3.94 -10.64
N TYR A 324 -16.35 3.48 -11.53
CA TYR A 324 -14.98 3.98 -11.61
C TYR A 324 -14.94 5.48 -11.96
N ILE A 325 -15.65 5.87 -13.01
CA ILE A 325 -15.72 7.28 -13.44
C ILE A 325 -16.31 8.16 -12.33
N CYS A 326 -17.38 7.72 -11.67
CA CYS A 326 -17.96 8.44 -10.53
C CYS A 326 -16.95 8.55 -9.37
N SER A 327 -16.20 7.49 -9.08
CA SER A 327 -15.20 7.51 -8.01
C SER A 327 -14.07 8.51 -8.29
N PHE A 328 -13.55 8.55 -9.52
CA PHE A 328 -12.54 9.55 -9.89
C PHE A 328 -13.12 10.97 -9.88
N PHE A 329 -14.37 11.15 -10.28
CA PHE A 329 -15.05 12.45 -10.21
C PHE A 329 -15.25 12.90 -8.76
N VAL A 330 -15.62 12.00 -7.86
CA VAL A 330 -15.75 12.26 -6.42
C VAL A 330 -14.38 12.64 -5.81
N LEU A 331 -13.30 12.00 -6.23
CA LEU A 331 -11.93 12.36 -5.82
C LEU A 331 -11.54 13.78 -6.30
N LEU A 332 -11.91 14.12 -7.54
CA LEU A 332 -11.71 15.44 -8.10
C LEU A 332 -12.46 16.51 -7.27
N VAL A 333 -13.73 16.27 -6.95
CA VAL A 333 -14.56 17.17 -6.11
C VAL A 333 -13.92 17.33 -4.73
N SER A 334 -13.48 16.25 -4.08
CA SER A 334 -12.76 16.30 -2.80
C SER A 334 -11.54 17.22 -2.87
N SER A 335 -10.70 17.05 -3.88
CA SER A 335 -9.48 17.85 -4.05
C SER A 335 -9.80 19.34 -4.26
N LEU A 336 -10.79 19.66 -5.08
CA LEU A 336 -11.25 21.05 -5.29
C LEU A 336 -11.79 21.66 -3.99
N MET A 337 -12.61 20.93 -3.24
CA MET A 337 -13.15 21.42 -1.97
C MET A 337 -12.04 21.77 -0.98
N ILE A 338 -11.00 20.92 -0.88
CA ILE A 338 -9.85 21.20 -0.01
C ILE A 338 -9.10 22.42 -0.50
N MET A 339 -8.85 22.55 -1.81
CA MET A 339 -8.15 23.72 -2.39
C MET A 339 -8.82 25.05 -2.04
N PHE A 340 -10.16 25.10 -2.10
CA PHE A 340 -10.91 26.30 -1.74
C PHE A 340 -11.09 26.50 -0.23
N GLY A 341 -10.96 25.44 0.57
CA GLY A 341 -11.21 25.43 2.01
C GLY A 341 -9.99 25.24 2.90
N LEU A 342 -8.78 25.50 2.44
CA LEU A 342 -7.53 25.22 3.15
C LEU A 342 -7.43 25.81 4.57
N LYS A 343 -8.09 26.92 4.85
CA LYS A 343 -8.08 27.56 6.17
C LYS A 343 -9.09 26.97 7.16
N LEU A 344 -9.96 26.07 6.71
CA LEU A 344 -11.08 25.53 7.48
C LEU A 344 -10.90 24.02 7.72
N PRO A 345 -10.35 23.57 8.87
CA PRO A 345 -10.14 22.16 9.15
C PRO A 345 -11.42 21.31 9.04
N LEU A 346 -12.58 21.86 9.43
CA LEU A 346 -13.86 21.17 9.32
C LEU A 346 -14.27 20.94 7.86
N LEU A 347 -13.98 21.88 6.96
CA LEU A 347 -14.25 21.69 5.52
C LEU A 347 -13.31 20.64 4.92
N ILE A 348 -12.05 20.62 5.36
CA ILE A 348 -11.09 19.56 4.96
C ILE A 348 -11.61 18.21 5.45
N ALA A 349 -12.04 18.10 6.72
CA ALA A 349 -12.60 16.87 7.27
C ALA A 349 -13.85 16.40 6.52
N PHE A 350 -14.71 17.31 6.07
CA PHE A 350 -15.85 16.98 5.23
C PHE A 350 -15.43 16.55 3.81
N ALA A 351 -14.47 17.24 3.21
CA ALA A 351 -13.99 16.94 1.86
C ALA A 351 -13.28 15.58 1.79
N VAL A 352 -12.51 15.18 2.80
CA VAL A 352 -11.83 13.87 2.81
C VAL A 352 -12.81 12.68 2.91
N VAL A 353 -14.07 12.89 3.32
CA VAL A 353 -15.13 11.87 3.22
C VAL A 353 -15.30 11.42 1.77
N PHE A 354 -15.36 12.35 0.84
CA PHE A 354 -15.48 12.07 -0.60
C PHE A 354 -14.24 11.30 -1.12
N ALA A 355 -13.04 11.70 -0.69
CA ALA A 355 -11.83 10.95 -1.00
C ALA A 355 -11.90 9.52 -0.46
N GLY A 356 -12.38 9.34 0.77
CA GLY A 356 -12.56 8.02 1.39
C GLY A 356 -13.54 7.12 0.63
N LEU A 357 -14.64 7.67 0.11
CA LEU A 357 -15.56 6.95 -0.76
C LEU A 357 -14.86 6.51 -2.06
N SER A 358 -14.09 7.40 -2.69
CA SER A 358 -13.36 7.11 -3.91
C SER A 358 -12.31 6.01 -3.67
N PHE A 359 -11.42 6.20 -2.73
CA PHE A 359 -10.37 5.21 -2.40
C PHE A 359 -10.96 3.87 -1.96
N GLY A 360 -12.04 3.89 -1.18
CA GLY A 360 -12.72 2.69 -0.72
C GLY A 360 -13.26 1.84 -1.86
N TYR A 361 -13.88 2.46 -2.87
CA TYR A 361 -14.33 1.77 -4.07
C TYR A 361 -13.16 1.21 -4.87
N ILE A 362 -12.23 2.09 -5.25
CA ILE A 362 -11.15 1.75 -6.20
C ILE A 362 -10.30 0.61 -5.65
N TYR A 363 -9.74 0.75 -4.45
CA TYR A 363 -8.86 -0.29 -3.88
C TYR A 363 -9.55 -1.62 -3.66
N THR A 364 -10.81 -1.61 -3.24
CA THR A 364 -11.55 -2.86 -3.04
C THR A 364 -11.90 -3.48 -4.38
N LYS A 365 -12.36 -2.71 -5.34
CA LYS A 365 -12.76 -3.24 -6.65
C LYS A 365 -11.57 -3.69 -7.48
N ASP A 366 -10.48 -2.94 -7.48
CA ASP A 366 -9.23 -3.30 -8.17
C ASP A 366 -8.73 -4.66 -7.66
N SER A 367 -8.65 -4.83 -6.35
CA SER A 367 -8.24 -6.09 -5.75
C SER A 367 -9.17 -7.24 -6.14
N VAL A 368 -10.49 -7.02 -6.14
CA VAL A 368 -11.47 -8.05 -6.52
C VAL A 368 -11.39 -8.40 -8.00
N ILE A 369 -11.19 -7.43 -8.89
CA ILE A 369 -11.02 -7.69 -10.32
C ILE A 369 -9.80 -8.60 -10.55
N VAL A 370 -8.66 -8.28 -9.95
CA VAL A 370 -7.46 -9.12 -10.05
C VAL A 370 -7.74 -10.53 -9.50
N GLN A 371 -8.47 -10.64 -8.38
CA GLN A 371 -8.82 -11.93 -7.78
C GLN A 371 -9.77 -12.79 -8.65
N GLU A 372 -10.72 -12.17 -9.33
CA GLU A 372 -11.77 -12.88 -10.08
C GLU A 372 -11.39 -13.11 -11.55
N GLU A 373 -10.67 -12.18 -12.17
CA GLU A 373 -10.31 -12.27 -13.60
C GLU A 373 -8.99 -13.03 -13.83
N THR A 374 -8.22 -13.32 -12.78
CA THR A 374 -7.02 -14.15 -12.86
C THR A 374 -7.37 -15.63 -12.67
N SER A 375 -6.72 -16.50 -13.44
CA SER A 375 -6.88 -17.95 -13.26
C SER A 375 -6.53 -18.39 -11.83
N PRO A 376 -7.21 -19.39 -11.24
CA PRO A 376 -6.93 -19.84 -9.86
C PRO A 376 -5.47 -20.24 -9.64
N LYS A 377 -4.81 -20.78 -10.68
CA LYS A 377 -3.41 -21.18 -10.67
C LYS A 377 -2.46 -19.97 -10.43
N ASN A 378 -2.76 -18.83 -11.04
CA ASN A 378 -1.89 -17.64 -11.04
C ASN A 378 -2.35 -16.55 -10.05
N MET A 379 -3.53 -16.69 -9.43
CA MET A 379 -4.14 -15.67 -8.59
C MET A 379 -3.20 -15.19 -7.47
N LYS A 380 -2.52 -16.11 -6.77
CA LYS A 380 -1.62 -15.77 -5.67
C LYS A 380 -0.43 -14.93 -6.16
N LYS A 381 0.14 -15.26 -7.33
CA LYS A 381 1.21 -14.48 -7.97
C LYS A 381 0.70 -13.09 -8.36
N MET A 382 -0.42 -13.01 -9.08
CA MET A 382 -1.00 -11.75 -9.52
C MET A 382 -1.35 -10.83 -8.35
N MET A 383 -1.89 -11.36 -7.25
CA MET A 383 -2.19 -10.58 -6.06
C MET A 383 -0.94 -10.03 -5.36
N SER A 384 0.18 -10.77 -5.41
CA SER A 384 1.46 -10.26 -4.91
C SER A 384 2.02 -9.16 -5.80
N PHE A 385 1.87 -9.25 -7.13
CA PHE A 385 2.21 -8.16 -8.04
C PHE A 385 1.29 -6.96 -7.85
N TYR A 386 0.02 -7.17 -7.58
CA TYR A 386 -0.92 -6.11 -7.23
C TYR A 386 -0.48 -5.39 -5.94
N ALA A 387 -0.15 -6.14 -4.88
CA ALA A 387 0.39 -5.55 -3.65
C ALA A 387 1.70 -4.78 -3.89
N LEU A 388 2.58 -5.30 -4.76
CA LEU A 388 3.80 -4.60 -5.16
C LEU A 388 3.49 -3.28 -5.86
N THR A 389 2.56 -3.25 -6.81
CA THR A 389 2.17 -2.02 -7.55
C THR A 389 1.68 -0.95 -6.58
N LYS A 390 0.85 -1.33 -5.61
CA LYS A 390 0.38 -0.45 -4.54
C LYS A 390 1.54 0.11 -3.69
N ASN A 391 2.47 -0.75 -3.29
CA ASN A 391 3.62 -0.35 -2.47
C ASN A 391 4.59 0.54 -3.25
N LEU A 392 4.82 0.25 -4.54
CA LEU A 392 5.57 1.11 -5.45
C LEU A 392 4.91 2.48 -5.60
N GLY A 393 3.60 2.49 -5.88
CA GLY A 393 2.82 3.73 -5.99
C GLY A 393 2.90 4.57 -4.70
N SER A 394 2.83 3.92 -3.53
CA SER A 394 2.98 4.62 -2.24
C SER A 394 4.39 5.17 -2.03
N SER A 395 5.44 4.39 -2.36
CA SER A 395 6.83 4.83 -2.23
C SER A 395 7.16 5.99 -3.17
N VAL A 396 6.81 5.86 -4.46
CA VAL A 396 6.98 6.91 -5.47
C VAL A 396 6.11 8.12 -5.14
N GLY A 397 4.88 7.88 -4.69
CA GLY A 397 3.91 8.91 -4.34
C GLY A 397 4.38 9.77 -3.18
N SER A 398 4.95 9.18 -2.13
CA SER A 398 5.50 9.94 -1.01
C SER A 398 6.60 10.91 -1.47
N THR A 399 7.44 10.51 -2.40
CA THR A 399 8.53 11.34 -2.94
C THR A 399 8.02 12.43 -3.89
N ILE A 400 7.17 12.05 -4.87
CA ILE A 400 6.62 13.00 -5.86
C ILE A 400 5.75 14.05 -5.17
N MET A 401 4.86 13.62 -4.26
CA MET A 401 4.01 14.54 -3.50
C MET A 401 4.82 15.44 -2.58
N GLY A 402 5.93 14.93 -2.01
CA GLY A 402 6.87 15.72 -1.24
C GLY A 402 7.56 16.80 -2.07
N TYR A 403 8.00 16.44 -3.26
CA TYR A 403 8.57 17.41 -4.19
C TYR A 403 7.53 18.48 -4.58
N MET A 404 6.29 18.08 -4.91
CA MET A 404 5.20 19.02 -5.18
C MET A 404 4.90 19.94 -4.01
N TYR A 405 4.91 19.41 -2.78
CA TYR A 405 4.72 20.22 -1.57
C TYR A 405 5.88 21.21 -1.32
N ALA A 406 7.11 20.84 -1.66
CA ALA A 406 8.29 21.68 -1.49
C ALA A 406 8.44 22.76 -2.57
N LEU A 407 7.76 22.66 -3.72
CA LEU A 407 7.83 23.66 -4.77
C LEU A 407 7.28 25.01 -4.31
N ASN A 408 8.12 26.05 -4.37
CA ASN A 408 7.74 27.43 -4.04
C ASN A 408 6.94 28.12 -5.16
N VAL A 409 6.71 27.47 -6.27
CA VAL A 409 5.90 27.94 -7.40
C VAL A 409 4.46 27.54 -7.11
N GLY A 410 3.77 28.29 -6.29
CA GLY A 410 2.35 28.08 -6.05
C GLY A 410 1.53 28.49 -7.28
N LEU A 411 1.09 27.53 -8.07
CA LEU A 411 0.07 27.78 -9.10
C LEU A 411 -1.19 28.42 -8.50
N PHE A 412 -1.43 28.25 -7.18
CA PHE A 412 -2.63 28.71 -6.47
C PHE A 412 -2.36 29.19 -5.03
N GLY A 413 -1.14 29.52 -4.64
CA GLY A 413 -0.84 30.24 -3.40
C GLY A 413 -0.42 29.44 -2.16
N SER A 414 -0.43 28.10 -2.17
CA SER A 414 0.13 27.29 -1.09
C SER A 414 0.76 25.98 -1.61
N ASN A 415 1.70 25.42 -0.83
CA ASN A 415 2.39 24.18 -1.16
C ASN A 415 1.43 23.00 -1.33
N LEU A 416 0.35 22.95 -0.54
CA LEU A 416 -0.68 21.90 -0.64
C LEU A 416 -1.48 22.02 -1.95
N HIS A 417 -1.63 23.19 -2.53
CA HIS A 417 -2.27 23.36 -3.83
C HIS A 417 -1.53 22.60 -4.95
N ASN A 418 -0.20 22.54 -4.92
CA ASN A 418 0.57 21.78 -5.91
C ASN A 418 0.30 20.28 -5.78
N VAL A 419 0.23 19.77 -4.55
CA VAL A 419 -0.11 18.36 -4.27
C VAL A 419 -1.51 18.04 -4.80
N LEU A 420 -2.50 18.85 -4.44
CA LEU A 420 -3.90 18.66 -4.87
C LEU A 420 -4.07 18.87 -6.39
N GLY A 421 -3.31 19.79 -6.98
CA GLY A 421 -3.25 19.99 -8.43
C GLY A 421 -2.79 18.75 -9.17
N LEU A 422 -1.75 18.06 -8.67
CA LEU A 422 -1.32 16.79 -9.23
C LEU A 422 -2.40 15.70 -9.09
N VAL A 423 -3.09 15.66 -7.93
CA VAL A 423 -4.23 14.73 -7.73
C VAL A 423 -5.34 14.99 -8.77
N LEU A 424 -5.66 16.26 -9.05
CA LEU A 424 -6.64 16.61 -10.08
C LEU A 424 -6.23 16.11 -11.47
N ILE A 425 -4.97 16.32 -11.85
CA ILE A 425 -4.43 15.84 -13.13
C ILE A 425 -4.56 14.31 -13.21
N ILE A 426 -4.15 13.59 -12.17
CA ILE A 426 -4.25 12.13 -12.12
C ILE A 426 -5.72 11.68 -12.23
N ALA A 427 -6.63 12.30 -11.50
CA ALA A 427 -8.05 11.96 -11.55
C ALA A 427 -8.64 12.16 -12.94
N VAL A 428 -8.32 13.28 -13.63
CA VAL A 428 -8.75 13.53 -15.01
C VAL A 428 -8.16 12.49 -15.97
N CYS A 429 -6.86 12.18 -15.87
CA CYS A 429 -6.21 11.15 -16.67
C CYS A 429 -6.91 9.78 -16.50
N LEU A 430 -7.24 9.40 -15.26
CA LEU A 430 -7.95 8.16 -14.96
C LEU A 430 -9.36 8.15 -15.56
N ILE A 431 -10.09 9.25 -15.48
CA ILE A 431 -11.42 9.38 -16.11
C ILE A 431 -11.29 9.14 -17.62
N VAL A 432 -10.37 9.85 -18.30
CA VAL A 432 -10.17 9.71 -19.73
C VAL A 432 -9.74 8.28 -20.09
N MET A 433 -8.83 7.69 -19.33
CA MET A 433 -8.34 6.32 -19.54
C MET A 433 -9.48 5.30 -19.46
N TRP A 434 -10.32 5.35 -18.42
CA TRP A 434 -11.44 4.44 -18.25
C TRP A 434 -12.58 4.70 -19.26
N MET A 435 -12.80 5.94 -19.68
CA MET A 435 -13.78 6.25 -20.71
C MET A 435 -13.40 5.69 -22.08
N THR A 436 -12.11 5.77 -22.43
CA THR A 436 -11.60 5.42 -23.77
C THR A 436 -11.21 3.94 -23.91
N LEU A 437 -10.50 3.39 -22.93
CA LEU A 437 -9.90 2.05 -23.03
C LEU A 437 -10.79 0.93 -22.49
N TYR A 438 -11.63 1.22 -21.48
CA TYR A 438 -12.54 0.21 -20.96
C TYR A 438 -13.78 0.09 -21.82
N LYS A 439 -13.83 -0.94 -22.64
CA LYS A 439 -15.04 -1.31 -23.39
C LYS A 439 -15.90 -2.19 -22.48
N SER A 440 -17.05 -1.70 -22.03
CA SER A 440 -18.05 -2.54 -21.36
C SER A 440 -18.54 -3.56 -22.35
N ASN A 441 -18.08 -4.82 -22.26
CA ASN A 441 -18.86 -5.90 -22.82
C ASN A 441 -20.15 -5.97 -22.00
N THR A 442 -21.21 -5.40 -22.56
CA THR A 442 -22.57 -5.64 -22.12
C THR A 442 -22.80 -7.14 -22.17
N ILE A 443 -22.85 -7.73 -21.00
CA ILE A 443 -23.62 -8.93 -20.61
C ILE A 443 -23.02 -9.38 -19.29
N GLN A 444 -23.62 -8.95 -18.19
CA GLN A 444 -23.69 -9.81 -17.01
C GLN A 444 -25.18 -10.05 -16.78
N SER A 445 -25.63 -11.18 -17.37
CA SER A 445 -26.85 -11.83 -16.95
C SER A 445 -26.62 -12.47 -15.59
#